data_a6bbb76644ba38ec4e6194d8df377cba
#
_entry.id   a6bbb76644ba38ec4e6194d8df377cba
#
_cell.length_a   1.000
_cell.length_b   1.000
_cell.length_c   1.000
_cell.angle_alpha   90.00
_cell.angle_beta   90.00
_cell.angle_gamma   90.00
#
_symmetry.space_group_name_H-M   'P 1'
#
loop_
_entity.id
_entity.type
_entity.pdbx_description
1 polymer ?
#
loop_
_entity_poly.entity_id
_entity_poly.type
_entity_poly.pdbx_seq_one_letter_code
_entity_poly.pdbx_strand_id
1 'polypeptide(L)'
;LYQKKSMMPLRFVLAPDSFKECMSAEQACAAMQRGIHQVFPEAICLSVPMADGGEGTVDALVTALKGQKDSCIVSGPLPDQKLRSEIGLIDAGHTAVIEMASANGIHLLAVEQRNPMLTSTYGTGELIKYALDRGVSKIIIGLGGSVTNDAGAGMAQALGAKFYDECGEEVSTGGGQLARIKRIDLSALDQRLKHTEIIIASDVNNPLCGEHGASYVFGPQKGANLEMVQQLDHHLRHFANVVEAELNIDLRDVAGAGAAGGLGFGLMAFAHAKIQSGVELMIRETQLAQKIGRADYVFTGEGKIDRQTKLGKTPFGVAQLAQALHKPVMAFAGVLGDGVEELYAYGFSQIVSINPPQMDVETALKMGEQQLAISAKA
;
A
#
# COMPACT_ATOMS: atom_id res chain seq x y z
N LEU A 1 -28.52 39.96 30.31
CA LEU A 1 -27.92 39.83 28.95
C LEU A 1 -26.58 39.13 29.07
N TYR A 2 -26.60 37.77 29.10
CA TYR A 2 -25.40 36.96 28.96
C TYR A 2 -24.98 37.04 27.47
N GLN A 3 -23.92 37.76 27.19
CA GLN A 3 -23.22 37.63 25.89
C GLN A 3 -22.74 36.17 25.79
N LYS A 4 -23.37 35.39 24.90
CA LYS A 4 -22.80 34.13 24.39
C LYS A 4 -21.44 34.49 23.80
N LYS A 5 -20.33 34.26 24.54
CA LYS A 5 -19.00 34.18 23.91
C LYS A 5 -19.14 33.18 22.79
N SER A 6 -19.01 33.61 21.57
CA SER A 6 -18.90 32.74 20.41
C SER A 6 -17.64 31.90 20.63
N MET A 7 -17.82 30.69 21.16
CA MET A 7 -16.75 29.72 21.19
C MET A 7 -16.47 29.38 19.73
N MET A 8 -15.23 29.52 19.30
CA MET A 8 -14.83 29.03 17.96
C MET A 8 -15.21 27.56 17.83
N PRO A 9 -15.70 27.14 16.66
CA PRO A 9 -16.08 25.74 16.45
C PRO A 9 -14.87 24.82 16.66
N LEU A 10 -15.08 23.69 17.33
CA LEU A 10 -14.05 22.67 17.51
C LEU A 10 -13.59 22.14 16.15
N ARG A 11 -12.31 21.87 16.04
CA ARG A 11 -11.68 21.37 14.82
C ARG A 11 -11.18 19.96 15.03
N PHE A 12 -11.63 19.05 14.18
CA PHE A 12 -11.24 17.67 14.17
C PHE A 12 -10.47 17.36 12.89
N VAL A 13 -9.37 16.61 13.01
CA VAL A 13 -8.72 15.93 11.87
C VAL A 13 -9.09 14.46 11.95
N LEU A 14 -9.65 13.93 10.86
CA LEU A 14 -10.06 12.54 10.71
C LEU A 14 -9.08 11.85 9.78
N ALA A 15 -8.22 11.01 10.33
CA ALA A 15 -7.11 10.37 9.60
C ALA A 15 -7.10 8.84 9.83
N PRO A 16 -8.22 8.12 9.54
CA PRO A 16 -8.26 6.66 9.61
C PRO A 16 -7.65 6.00 8.38
N ASP A 17 -7.21 4.76 8.57
CA ASP A 17 -7.03 3.78 7.49
C ASP A 17 -8.36 3.10 7.15
N SER A 18 -8.35 2.25 6.14
CA SER A 18 -9.47 1.37 5.83
C SER A 18 -9.72 0.35 6.94
N PHE A 19 -10.98 0.02 7.17
CA PHE A 19 -11.36 -1.13 7.99
C PHE A 19 -11.59 -2.29 7.02
N LYS A 20 -10.56 -3.09 6.80
CA LYS A 20 -10.52 -4.14 5.79
C LYS A 20 -11.80 -4.99 5.80
N GLU A 21 -12.31 -5.31 4.62
CA GLU A 21 -13.57 -6.06 4.39
C GLU A 21 -14.84 -5.35 4.90
N CYS A 22 -14.73 -4.14 5.46
CA CYS A 22 -15.84 -3.42 6.07
C CYS A 22 -16.12 -2.06 5.42
N MET A 23 -15.13 -1.16 5.43
CA MET A 23 -15.29 0.18 4.87
C MET A 23 -13.97 0.79 4.44
N SER A 24 -14.00 1.66 3.42
CA SER A 24 -12.83 2.43 2.99
C SER A 24 -12.45 3.51 4.01
N ALA A 25 -11.26 4.07 3.86
CA ALA A 25 -10.81 5.19 4.71
C ALA A 25 -11.71 6.42 4.56
N GLU A 26 -12.24 6.70 3.38
CA GLU A 26 -13.20 7.78 3.11
C GLU A 26 -14.53 7.54 3.83
N GLN A 27 -15.05 6.31 3.75
CA GLN A 27 -16.28 5.92 4.46
C GLN A 27 -16.08 6.03 5.98
N ALA A 28 -14.90 5.65 6.50
CA ALA A 28 -14.55 5.81 7.90
C ALA A 28 -14.52 7.30 8.31
N CYS A 29 -13.90 8.17 7.52
CA CYS A 29 -13.95 9.62 7.73
C CYS A 29 -15.39 10.14 7.79
N ALA A 30 -16.22 9.74 6.83
CA ALA A 30 -17.63 10.17 6.76
C ALA A 30 -18.43 9.67 7.98
N ALA A 31 -18.19 8.44 8.44
CA ALA A 31 -18.82 7.88 9.64
C ALA A 31 -18.41 8.66 10.91
N MET A 32 -17.12 8.92 11.10
CA MET A 32 -16.60 9.73 12.21
C MET A 32 -17.24 11.13 12.21
N GLN A 33 -17.28 11.79 11.04
CA GLN A 33 -17.88 13.11 10.89
C GLN A 33 -19.38 13.10 11.29
N ARG A 34 -20.14 12.09 10.84
CA ARG A 34 -21.55 11.94 11.21
C ARG A 34 -21.71 11.83 12.74
N GLY A 35 -20.83 11.05 13.39
CA GLY A 35 -20.84 10.92 14.86
C GLY A 35 -20.56 12.24 15.56
N ILE A 36 -19.49 12.93 15.19
CA ILE A 36 -19.09 14.22 15.77
C ILE A 36 -20.19 15.26 15.62
N HIS A 37 -20.80 15.39 14.45
CA HIS A 37 -21.83 16.39 14.20
C HIS A 37 -23.15 16.16 14.98
N GLN A 38 -23.37 14.93 15.49
CA GLN A 38 -24.51 14.70 16.39
C GLN A 38 -24.32 15.32 17.78
N VAL A 39 -23.07 15.52 18.20
CA VAL A 39 -22.76 16.13 19.52
C VAL A 39 -22.30 17.57 19.33
N PHE A 40 -21.54 17.85 18.31
CA PHE A 40 -20.97 19.16 17.97
C PHE A 40 -21.39 19.57 16.55
N PRO A 41 -22.64 20.06 16.35
CA PRO A 41 -23.15 20.37 15.00
C PRO A 41 -22.32 21.39 14.22
N GLU A 42 -21.65 22.32 14.93
CA GLU A 42 -20.82 23.37 14.35
C GLU A 42 -19.34 22.98 14.20
N ALA A 43 -18.96 21.73 14.55
CA ALA A 43 -17.58 21.28 14.46
C ALA A 43 -17.08 21.29 13.01
N ILE A 44 -15.82 21.69 12.83
CA ILE A 44 -15.13 21.62 11.55
C ILE A 44 -14.37 20.30 11.50
N CYS A 45 -14.81 19.39 10.65
CA CYS A 45 -14.14 18.11 10.42
C CYS A 45 -13.33 18.16 9.13
N LEU A 46 -12.02 17.91 9.23
CA LEU A 46 -11.12 17.80 8.10
C LEU A 46 -10.80 16.33 7.86
N SER A 47 -11.38 15.75 6.81
CA SER A 47 -11.12 14.37 6.38
C SER A 47 -9.79 14.26 5.66
N VAL A 48 -8.95 13.35 6.12
CA VAL A 48 -7.64 13.01 5.55
C VAL A 48 -7.54 11.48 5.56
N PRO A 49 -8.24 10.78 4.64
CA PRO A 49 -8.14 9.33 4.57
C PRO A 49 -6.69 8.92 4.37
N MET A 50 -6.27 7.88 5.07
CA MET A 50 -4.91 7.39 5.12
C MET A 50 -4.81 5.98 4.52
N ALA A 51 -3.59 5.55 4.25
CA ALA A 51 -3.25 4.19 3.86
C ALA A 51 -1.78 3.89 4.22
N ASP A 52 -1.40 2.62 4.25
CA ASP A 52 -0.04 2.16 4.58
C ASP A 52 0.79 1.75 3.33
N GLY A 53 0.37 2.14 2.13
CA GLY A 53 0.96 1.70 0.85
C GLY A 53 0.32 0.42 0.29
N GLY A 54 -0.72 -0.08 0.95
CA GLY A 54 -1.54 -1.20 0.48
C GLY A 54 -2.76 -0.75 -0.31
N GLU A 55 -3.81 -1.58 -0.24
CA GLU A 55 -5.12 -1.32 -0.84
C GLU A 55 -5.73 -0.02 -0.29
N GLY A 56 -6.28 0.82 -1.17
CA GLY A 56 -6.88 2.10 -0.84
C GLY A 56 -5.92 3.29 -0.90
N THR A 57 -4.64 3.09 -1.19
CA THR A 57 -3.65 4.18 -1.30
C THR A 57 -3.99 5.17 -2.42
N VAL A 58 -4.45 4.67 -3.57
CA VAL A 58 -4.89 5.53 -4.70
C VAL A 58 -6.08 6.37 -4.26
N ASP A 59 -7.11 5.76 -3.68
CA ASP A 59 -8.33 6.45 -3.24
C ASP A 59 -8.03 7.49 -2.17
N ALA A 60 -7.24 7.11 -1.16
CA ALA A 60 -6.87 8.00 -0.07
C ALA A 60 -6.11 9.24 -0.57
N LEU A 61 -5.08 9.08 -1.43
CA LEU A 61 -4.31 10.20 -1.96
C LEU A 61 -5.13 11.07 -2.93
N VAL A 62 -5.89 10.44 -3.83
CA VAL A 62 -6.76 11.18 -4.76
C VAL A 62 -7.79 12.00 -4.02
N THR A 63 -8.43 11.44 -2.99
CA THR A 63 -9.42 12.14 -2.17
C THR A 63 -8.78 13.26 -1.34
N ALA A 64 -7.69 12.96 -0.63
CA ALA A 64 -7.03 13.93 0.25
C ALA A 64 -6.44 15.12 -0.50
N LEU A 65 -5.99 14.92 -1.75
CA LEU A 65 -5.32 15.93 -2.58
C LEU A 65 -6.21 16.45 -3.72
N LYS A 66 -7.48 16.04 -3.76
CA LYS A 66 -8.45 16.45 -4.80
C LYS A 66 -7.94 16.15 -6.21
N GLY A 67 -7.29 14.98 -6.35
CA GLY A 67 -6.82 14.45 -7.62
C GLY A 67 -7.94 13.86 -8.47
N GLN A 68 -7.56 13.13 -9.49
CA GLN A 68 -8.50 12.41 -10.36
C GLN A 68 -7.99 11.01 -10.64
N LYS A 69 -8.90 10.09 -10.97
CA LYS A 69 -8.56 8.76 -11.44
C LYS A 69 -8.55 8.70 -12.94
N ASP A 70 -7.67 7.88 -13.48
CA ASP A 70 -7.61 7.54 -14.89
C ASP A 70 -7.47 6.02 -15.04
N SER A 71 -7.90 5.45 -16.16
CA SER A 71 -7.95 3.99 -16.32
C SER A 71 -7.43 3.54 -17.68
N CYS A 72 -6.82 2.36 -17.71
CA CYS A 72 -6.36 1.71 -18.92
C CYS A 72 -6.59 0.20 -18.86
N ILE A 73 -6.42 -0.45 -20.01
CA ILE A 73 -6.44 -1.92 -20.09
C ILE A 73 -5.01 -2.42 -19.97
N VAL A 74 -4.77 -3.31 -19.03
CA VAL A 74 -3.48 -3.92 -18.74
C VAL A 74 -3.58 -5.43 -18.64
N SER A 75 -2.44 -6.09 -18.65
CA SER A 75 -2.33 -7.52 -18.37
C SER A 75 -2.66 -7.81 -16.91
N GLY A 76 -3.46 -8.84 -16.68
CA GLY A 76 -3.69 -9.40 -15.36
C GLY A 76 -2.50 -10.25 -14.88
N PRO A 77 -2.64 -10.89 -13.70
CA PRO A 77 -1.56 -11.70 -13.14
C PRO A 77 -1.25 -12.98 -13.94
N LEU A 78 -2.22 -13.56 -14.65
CA LEU A 78 -2.04 -14.78 -15.44
C LEU A 78 -1.78 -14.44 -16.92
N PRO A 79 -1.11 -15.35 -17.67
CA PRO A 79 -0.94 -15.21 -19.10
C PRO A 79 -2.29 -14.96 -19.82
N ASP A 80 -2.27 -14.10 -20.84
CA ASP A 80 -3.42 -13.75 -21.70
C ASP A 80 -4.61 -13.08 -20.99
N GLN A 81 -4.53 -12.87 -19.68
CA GLN A 81 -5.54 -12.13 -18.93
C GLN A 81 -5.40 -10.63 -19.22
N LYS A 82 -6.51 -9.97 -19.54
CA LYS A 82 -6.60 -8.51 -19.66
C LYS A 82 -7.68 -7.99 -18.73
N LEU A 83 -7.41 -6.86 -18.09
CA LEU A 83 -8.35 -6.23 -17.18
C LEU A 83 -8.23 -4.71 -17.24
N ARG A 84 -9.29 -4.03 -16.79
CA ARG A 84 -9.28 -2.59 -16.59
C ARG A 84 -8.68 -2.28 -15.23
N SER A 85 -7.67 -1.43 -15.21
CA SER A 85 -7.00 -0.98 -14.00
C SER A 85 -6.98 0.55 -13.94
N GLU A 86 -6.79 1.10 -12.76
CA GLU A 86 -6.84 2.54 -12.50
C GLU A 86 -5.52 3.03 -11.91
N ILE A 87 -5.20 4.28 -12.19
CA ILE A 87 -4.17 5.06 -11.52
C ILE A 87 -4.77 6.34 -10.94
N GLY A 88 -4.20 6.85 -9.87
CA GLY A 88 -4.48 8.20 -9.39
C GLY A 88 -3.55 9.22 -10.03
N LEU A 89 -4.08 10.41 -10.34
CA LEU A 89 -3.30 11.58 -10.77
C LEU A 89 -3.51 12.70 -9.76
N ILE A 90 -2.44 13.12 -9.11
CA ILE A 90 -2.41 14.17 -8.10
C ILE A 90 -1.41 15.26 -8.49
N ASP A 91 -1.31 16.32 -7.69
CA ASP A 91 -0.37 17.42 -7.95
C ASP A 91 -0.53 17.97 -9.39
N ALA A 92 -1.75 18.37 -9.73
CA ALA A 92 -2.12 18.86 -11.07
C ALA A 92 -1.70 17.92 -12.23
N GLY A 93 -1.62 16.62 -11.97
CA GLY A 93 -1.25 15.59 -12.94
C GLY A 93 0.26 15.33 -13.05
N HIS A 94 1.09 15.95 -12.20
CA HIS A 94 2.54 15.71 -12.20
C HIS A 94 2.94 14.43 -11.47
N THR A 95 2.09 13.91 -10.59
CA THR A 95 2.34 12.70 -9.81
C THR A 95 1.29 11.64 -10.10
N ALA A 96 1.71 10.43 -10.46
CA ALA A 96 0.85 9.27 -10.54
C ALA A 96 0.94 8.44 -9.25
N VAL A 97 -0.19 7.88 -8.83
CA VAL A 97 -0.29 6.91 -7.74
C VAL A 97 -0.78 5.59 -8.33
N ILE A 98 -0.06 4.51 -8.09
CA ILE A 98 -0.33 3.18 -8.61
C ILE A 98 -0.42 2.20 -7.44
N GLU A 99 -1.46 1.38 -7.41
CA GLU A 99 -1.49 0.16 -6.64
C GLU A 99 -1.16 -1.02 -7.56
N MET A 100 -0.08 -1.74 -7.30
CA MET A 100 0.28 -2.90 -8.12
C MET A 100 -0.85 -3.96 -8.10
N ALA A 101 -1.59 -4.06 -7.00
CA ALA A 101 -2.69 -5.00 -6.85
C ALA A 101 -3.85 -4.75 -7.82
N SER A 102 -4.01 -3.54 -8.36
CA SER A 102 -5.03 -3.24 -9.37
C SER A 102 -4.79 -3.97 -10.71
N ALA A 103 -3.55 -4.39 -10.98
CA ALA A 103 -3.18 -5.20 -12.14
C ALA A 103 -2.79 -6.64 -11.76
N ASN A 104 -2.10 -6.82 -10.63
CA ASN A 104 -1.47 -8.09 -10.27
C ASN A 104 -1.80 -8.51 -8.82
N GLY A 105 -3.00 -8.15 -8.36
CA GLY A 105 -3.49 -8.41 -7.00
C GLY A 105 -4.00 -9.82 -6.76
N ILE A 106 -3.93 -10.27 -5.50
CA ILE A 106 -4.39 -11.59 -5.07
C ILE A 106 -5.91 -11.74 -5.18
N HIS A 107 -6.65 -10.63 -5.05
CA HIS A 107 -8.11 -10.58 -5.17
C HIS A 107 -8.62 -10.81 -6.60
N LEU A 108 -7.73 -10.68 -7.60
CA LEU A 108 -8.06 -10.90 -9.01
C LEU A 108 -8.14 -12.39 -9.40
N LEU A 109 -7.71 -13.27 -8.49
CA LEU A 109 -7.69 -14.71 -8.72
C LEU A 109 -8.43 -15.45 -7.61
N ALA A 110 -9.31 -16.37 -7.99
CA ALA A 110 -9.83 -17.38 -7.08
C ALA A 110 -8.68 -18.20 -6.48
N VAL A 111 -8.86 -18.74 -5.28
CA VAL A 111 -7.80 -19.46 -4.55
C VAL A 111 -7.20 -20.60 -5.40
N GLU A 112 -8.04 -21.32 -6.16
CA GLU A 112 -7.68 -22.45 -7.01
C GLU A 112 -6.87 -22.04 -8.25
N GLN A 113 -6.93 -20.76 -8.63
CA GLN A 113 -6.21 -20.20 -9.78
C GLN A 113 -4.83 -19.62 -9.40
N ARG A 114 -4.56 -19.48 -8.09
CA ARG A 114 -3.33 -18.87 -7.60
C ARG A 114 -2.16 -19.82 -7.82
N ASN A 115 -1.20 -19.38 -8.64
CA ASN A 115 0.03 -20.11 -8.88
C ASN A 115 1.18 -19.13 -9.14
N PRO A 116 2.04 -18.86 -8.14
CA PRO A 116 3.11 -17.87 -8.26
C PRO A 116 4.25 -18.30 -9.23
N MET A 117 4.24 -19.53 -9.71
CA MET A 117 5.13 -19.96 -10.82
C MET A 117 4.71 -19.33 -12.16
N LEU A 118 3.41 -19.02 -12.32
CA LEU A 118 2.84 -18.52 -13.57
C LEU A 118 2.54 -17.02 -13.52
N THR A 119 2.22 -16.49 -12.35
CA THR A 119 1.81 -15.08 -12.21
C THR A 119 2.95 -14.11 -12.46
N SER A 120 2.63 -12.96 -13.05
CA SER A 120 3.59 -11.96 -13.51
C SER A 120 3.20 -10.54 -13.12
N THR A 121 4.19 -9.70 -12.90
CA THR A 121 4.06 -8.26 -12.67
C THR A 121 3.97 -7.43 -13.95
N TYR A 122 3.78 -8.05 -15.12
CA TYR A 122 3.78 -7.36 -16.41
C TYR A 122 2.76 -6.20 -16.44
N GLY A 123 1.55 -6.41 -15.94
CA GLY A 123 0.52 -5.38 -15.86
C GLY A 123 0.92 -4.17 -15.02
N THR A 124 1.67 -4.36 -13.94
CA THR A 124 2.24 -3.24 -13.17
C THR A 124 3.19 -2.41 -14.03
N GLY A 125 4.02 -3.04 -14.85
CA GLY A 125 4.88 -2.34 -15.81
C GLY A 125 4.08 -1.55 -16.86
N GLU A 126 2.96 -2.10 -17.34
CA GLU A 126 2.03 -1.39 -18.23
C GLU A 126 1.40 -0.17 -17.55
N LEU A 127 1.06 -0.25 -16.23
CA LEU A 127 0.57 0.90 -15.47
C LEU A 127 1.64 2.00 -15.33
N ILE A 128 2.89 1.62 -15.05
CA ILE A 128 4.01 2.57 -15.01
C ILE A 128 4.17 3.25 -16.36
N LYS A 129 4.18 2.48 -17.46
CA LYS A 129 4.27 3.02 -18.81
C LYS A 129 3.12 3.98 -19.13
N TYR A 130 1.90 3.62 -18.76
CA TYR A 130 0.73 4.48 -18.92
C TYR A 130 0.87 5.81 -18.15
N ALA A 131 1.39 5.76 -16.92
CA ALA A 131 1.68 6.98 -16.16
C ALA A 131 2.76 7.84 -16.84
N LEU A 132 3.83 7.23 -17.35
CA LEU A 132 4.86 7.93 -18.13
C LEU A 132 4.28 8.58 -19.40
N ASP A 133 3.33 7.92 -20.07
CA ASP A 133 2.63 8.46 -21.26
C ASP A 133 1.76 9.68 -20.90
N ARG A 134 1.35 9.85 -19.65
CA ARG A 134 0.68 11.04 -19.11
C ARG A 134 1.65 12.18 -18.80
N GLY A 135 2.95 11.96 -18.93
CA GLY A 135 3.98 12.98 -18.71
C GLY A 135 4.26 13.28 -17.24
N VAL A 136 3.96 12.35 -16.33
CA VAL A 136 4.25 12.53 -14.91
C VAL A 136 5.75 12.60 -14.65
N SER A 137 6.14 13.36 -13.65
CA SER A 137 7.53 13.46 -13.17
C SER A 137 7.79 12.63 -11.91
N LYS A 138 6.72 12.14 -11.27
CA LYS A 138 6.79 11.34 -10.05
C LYS A 138 5.76 10.21 -10.10
N ILE A 139 6.14 9.03 -9.63
CA ILE A 139 5.26 7.86 -9.49
C ILE A 139 5.38 7.32 -8.07
N ILE A 140 4.26 7.15 -7.40
CA ILE A 140 4.14 6.48 -6.10
C ILE A 140 3.51 5.12 -6.36
N ILE A 141 4.16 4.04 -5.92
CA ILE A 141 3.69 2.67 -6.14
C ILE A 141 3.49 1.97 -4.81
N GLY A 142 2.26 1.59 -4.51
CA GLY A 142 1.93 0.72 -3.39
C GLY A 142 2.10 -0.76 -3.77
N LEU A 143 2.73 -1.55 -2.90
CA LEU A 143 3.08 -2.96 -3.15
C LEU A 143 2.19 -3.98 -2.42
N GLY A 144 1.21 -3.53 -1.66
CA GLY A 144 0.31 -4.43 -0.91
C GLY A 144 -0.54 -5.31 -1.82
N GLY A 145 -0.94 -6.49 -1.32
CA GLY A 145 -1.95 -7.34 -1.95
C GLY A 145 -1.54 -8.11 -3.21
N SER A 146 -0.24 -8.32 -3.47
CA SER A 146 0.26 -9.01 -4.67
C SER A 146 -0.04 -10.51 -4.70
N VAL A 147 -0.18 -11.08 -5.91
CA VAL A 147 -0.24 -12.54 -6.15
C VAL A 147 1.01 -13.08 -6.88
N THR A 148 1.97 -12.23 -7.18
CA THR A 148 3.14 -12.52 -8.00
C THR A 148 4.38 -12.86 -7.16
N ASN A 149 5.34 -13.57 -7.78
CA ASN A 149 6.65 -13.89 -7.20
C ASN A 149 7.70 -13.99 -8.31
N ASP A 150 7.86 -12.92 -9.09
CA ASP A 150 8.70 -12.87 -10.30
C ASP A 150 9.82 -11.82 -10.20
N ALA A 151 10.19 -11.37 -9.00
CA ALA A 151 11.22 -10.34 -8.77
C ALA A 151 11.02 -9.06 -9.61
N GLY A 152 9.80 -8.77 -10.06
CA GLY A 152 9.54 -7.65 -10.94
C GLY A 152 10.03 -7.81 -12.38
N ALA A 153 10.41 -9.03 -12.80
CA ALA A 153 10.89 -9.27 -14.15
C ALA A 153 9.81 -8.95 -15.20
N GLY A 154 8.56 -9.35 -14.96
CA GLY A 154 7.45 -9.00 -15.86
C GLY A 154 7.26 -7.49 -15.98
N MET A 155 7.32 -6.75 -14.87
CA MET A 155 7.28 -5.30 -14.87
C MET A 155 8.38 -4.69 -15.73
N ALA A 156 9.62 -5.17 -15.59
CA ALA A 156 10.75 -4.71 -16.38
C ALA A 156 10.56 -5.03 -17.88
N GLN A 157 10.03 -6.21 -18.23
CA GLN A 157 9.72 -6.58 -19.62
C GLN A 157 8.69 -5.64 -20.25
N ALA A 158 7.64 -5.29 -19.53
CA ALA A 158 6.63 -4.32 -20.01
C ALA A 158 7.23 -2.91 -20.25
N LEU A 159 8.28 -2.57 -19.51
CA LEU A 159 9.03 -1.32 -19.67
C LEU A 159 10.16 -1.40 -20.72
N GLY A 160 10.32 -2.55 -21.39
CA GLY A 160 11.26 -2.73 -22.51
C GLY A 160 12.53 -3.50 -22.20
N ALA A 161 12.72 -4.00 -20.96
CA ALA A 161 13.81 -4.93 -20.68
C ALA A 161 13.58 -6.27 -21.38
N LYS A 162 14.66 -6.92 -21.81
CA LYS A 162 14.61 -8.26 -22.40
C LYS A 162 15.50 -9.21 -21.61
N PHE A 163 15.00 -10.39 -21.39
CA PHE A 163 15.70 -11.45 -20.68
C PHE A 163 15.90 -12.65 -21.61
N TYR A 164 17.10 -13.19 -21.65
CA TYR A 164 17.45 -14.28 -22.56
C TYR A 164 18.01 -15.47 -21.80
N ASP A 165 17.70 -16.65 -22.26
CA ASP A 165 18.27 -17.91 -21.78
C ASP A 165 19.65 -18.21 -22.39
N GLU A 166 20.22 -19.38 -22.06
CA GLU A 166 21.54 -19.81 -22.56
C GLU A 166 21.59 -20.04 -24.08
N CYS A 167 20.45 -20.29 -24.72
CA CYS A 167 20.34 -20.44 -26.18
C CYS A 167 20.14 -19.09 -26.88
N GLY A 168 19.99 -17.98 -26.13
CA GLY A 168 19.70 -16.66 -26.69
C GLY A 168 18.22 -16.44 -27.01
N GLU A 169 17.34 -17.34 -26.57
CA GLU A 169 15.89 -17.20 -26.73
C GLU A 169 15.34 -16.29 -25.64
N GLU A 170 14.35 -15.44 -25.98
CA GLU A 170 13.70 -14.54 -25.04
C GLU A 170 12.86 -15.35 -24.03
N VAL A 171 13.08 -15.10 -22.74
CA VAL A 171 12.39 -15.78 -21.65
C VAL A 171 11.03 -15.12 -21.40
N SER A 172 9.97 -15.93 -21.33
CA SER A 172 8.62 -15.48 -21.03
C SER A 172 8.46 -15.03 -19.58
N THR A 173 7.31 -14.41 -19.24
CA THR A 173 6.98 -13.92 -17.89
C THR A 173 6.64 -15.06 -16.92
N GLY A 174 6.70 -14.77 -15.62
CA GLY A 174 6.30 -15.64 -14.52
C GLY A 174 7.44 -16.08 -13.61
N GLY A 175 7.14 -16.31 -12.33
CA GLY A 175 8.15 -16.67 -11.32
C GLY A 175 8.92 -17.96 -11.65
N GLY A 176 8.26 -18.93 -12.31
CA GLY A 176 8.89 -20.19 -12.75
C GLY A 176 9.91 -20.01 -13.86
N GLN A 177 9.88 -18.90 -14.59
CA GLN A 177 10.76 -18.66 -15.73
C GLN A 177 12.10 -18.04 -15.33
N LEU A 178 12.21 -17.46 -14.15
CA LEU A 178 13.42 -16.74 -13.70
C LEU A 178 14.69 -17.60 -13.74
N ALA A 179 14.58 -18.90 -13.46
CA ALA A 179 15.73 -19.83 -13.48
C ALA A 179 16.40 -19.96 -14.85
N ARG A 180 15.67 -19.65 -15.93
CA ARG A 180 16.18 -19.73 -17.31
C ARG A 180 16.99 -18.50 -17.71
N ILE A 181 16.81 -17.37 -17.04
CA ILE A 181 17.45 -16.10 -17.40
C ILE A 181 18.98 -16.19 -17.22
N LYS A 182 19.73 -15.87 -18.26
CA LYS A 182 21.20 -15.85 -18.27
C LYS A 182 21.77 -14.49 -18.68
N ARG A 183 21.02 -13.68 -19.42
CA ARG A 183 21.45 -12.38 -19.92
C ARG A 183 20.30 -11.35 -19.85
N ILE A 184 20.66 -10.12 -19.58
CA ILE A 184 19.74 -8.98 -19.51
C ILE A 184 20.12 -7.98 -20.61
N ASP A 185 19.12 -7.49 -21.35
CA ASP A 185 19.29 -6.43 -22.32
C ASP A 185 18.33 -5.27 -21.96
N LEU A 186 18.90 -4.13 -21.61
CA LEU A 186 18.20 -2.90 -21.25
C LEU A 186 18.22 -1.85 -22.36
N SER A 187 18.67 -2.20 -23.58
CA SER A 187 18.80 -1.23 -24.68
C SER A 187 17.47 -0.58 -25.08
N ALA A 188 16.36 -1.30 -24.90
CA ALA A 188 15.01 -0.82 -25.18
C ALA A 188 14.24 -0.39 -23.92
N LEU A 189 14.88 -0.36 -22.77
CA LEU A 189 14.24 0.09 -21.52
C LEU A 189 13.81 1.56 -21.66
N ASP A 190 12.60 1.87 -21.20
CA ASP A 190 12.02 3.21 -21.32
C ASP A 190 12.92 4.28 -20.66
N GLN A 191 13.47 5.16 -21.47
CA GLN A 191 14.45 6.15 -21.03
C GLN A 191 13.84 7.21 -20.09
N ARG A 192 12.51 7.37 -20.08
CA ARG A 192 11.81 8.30 -19.17
C ARG A 192 11.98 7.92 -17.71
N LEU A 193 12.24 6.64 -17.41
CA LEU A 193 12.53 6.16 -16.05
C LEU A 193 13.73 6.87 -15.40
N LYS A 194 14.69 7.33 -16.20
CA LYS A 194 15.87 8.07 -15.71
C LYS A 194 15.53 9.47 -15.16
N HIS A 195 14.40 10.01 -15.57
CA HIS A 195 13.98 11.38 -15.25
C HIS A 195 12.68 11.42 -14.44
N THR A 196 12.16 10.27 -14.06
CA THR A 196 10.95 10.13 -13.27
C THR A 196 11.32 9.65 -11.87
N GLU A 197 10.92 10.37 -10.84
CA GLU A 197 11.09 9.91 -9.46
C GLU A 197 10.09 8.78 -9.18
N ILE A 198 10.58 7.61 -8.80
CA ILE A 198 9.72 6.46 -8.45
C ILE A 198 9.91 6.13 -6.97
N ILE A 199 8.82 6.16 -6.23
CA ILE A 199 8.75 5.89 -4.81
C ILE A 199 7.91 4.65 -4.58
N ILE A 200 8.48 3.66 -3.90
CA ILE A 200 7.78 2.50 -3.39
C ILE A 200 7.23 2.85 -2.02
N ALA A 201 5.90 2.84 -1.87
CA ALA A 201 5.23 2.97 -0.59
C ALA A 201 5.05 1.57 0.01
N SER A 202 5.87 1.22 0.99
CA SER A 202 5.81 -0.10 1.64
C SER A 202 6.48 -0.08 3.00
N ASP A 203 5.84 -0.72 3.97
CA ASP A 203 6.39 -0.96 5.32
C ASP A 203 6.90 -2.40 5.48
N VAL A 204 6.92 -3.19 4.38
CA VAL A 204 7.53 -4.52 4.34
C VAL A 204 9.04 -4.40 4.29
N ASN A 205 9.74 -5.04 5.24
CA ASN A 205 11.20 -5.00 5.36
C ASN A 205 11.90 -6.31 4.95
N ASN A 206 11.14 -7.28 4.43
CA ASN A 206 11.67 -8.58 4.06
C ASN A 206 12.72 -8.49 2.94
N PRO A 207 13.85 -9.22 3.05
CA PRO A 207 14.80 -9.37 1.96
C PRO A 207 14.18 -10.16 0.80
N LEU A 208 14.86 -10.21 -0.34
CA LEU A 208 14.38 -10.94 -1.51
C LEU A 208 14.28 -12.44 -1.25
N CYS A 209 15.32 -13.04 -0.69
CA CYS A 209 15.52 -14.49 -0.58
C CYS A 209 15.71 -14.95 0.86
N GLY A 210 15.63 -16.29 1.05
CA GLY A 210 15.86 -16.96 2.32
C GLY A 210 14.59 -17.11 3.15
N GLU A 211 14.72 -17.65 4.37
CA GLU A 211 13.58 -17.96 5.26
C GLU A 211 12.69 -16.74 5.58
N HIS A 212 13.26 -15.54 5.57
CA HIS A 212 12.54 -14.28 5.74
C HIS A 212 12.24 -13.57 4.42
N GLY A 213 12.55 -14.20 3.30
CA GLY A 213 12.38 -13.65 1.95
C GLY A 213 10.97 -13.79 1.39
N ALA A 214 10.80 -13.27 0.19
CA ALA A 214 9.51 -13.16 -0.48
C ALA A 214 8.76 -14.50 -0.61
N SER A 215 9.45 -15.56 -1.05
CA SER A 215 8.82 -16.85 -1.33
C SER A 215 8.39 -17.56 -0.05
N TYR A 216 9.25 -17.60 0.96
CA TYR A 216 8.98 -18.30 2.22
C TYR A 216 7.86 -17.62 3.01
N VAL A 217 7.89 -16.28 3.10
CA VAL A 217 6.94 -15.53 3.93
C VAL A 217 5.60 -15.35 3.23
N PHE A 218 5.59 -15.06 1.94
CA PHE A 218 4.37 -14.67 1.22
C PHE A 218 3.92 -15.68 0.15
N GLY A 219 4.74 -16.66 -0.21
CA GLY A 219 4.42 -17.67 -1.23
C GLY A 219 3.19 -18.51 -0.90
N PRO A 220 3.02 -19.02 0.33
CA PRO A 220 1.88 -19.88 0.67
C PRO A 220 0.52 -19.23 0.41
N GLN A 221 0.31 -17.97 0.78
CA GLN A 221 -0.96 -17.26 0.53
C GLN A 221 -1.24 -17.03 -0.98
N LYS A 222 -0.18 -17.08 -1.80
CA LYS A 222 -0.24 -16.95 -3.27
C LYS A 222 -0.45 -18.29 -3.98
N GLY A 223 -0.68 -19.37 -3.22
CA GLY A 223 -0.93 -20.71 -3.75
C GLY A 223 0.32 -21.60 -3.88
N ALA A 224 1.47 -21.19 -3.35
CA ALA A 224 2.66 -22.03 -3.36
C ALA A 224 2.59 -23.11 -2.29
N ASN A 225 2.82 -24.38 -2.67
CA ASN A 225 3.15 -25.44 -1.73
C ASN A 225 4.64 -25.35 -1.33
N LEU A 226 5.08 -26.18 -0.41
CA LEU A 226 6.45 -26.14 0.14
C LEU A 226 7.52 -26.31 -0.96
N GLU A 227 7.32 -27.21 -1.90
CA GLU A 227 8.25 -27.44 -3.01
C GLU A 227 8.35 -26.21 -3.92
N MET A 228 7.21 -25.62 -4.26
CA MET A 228 7.16 -24.37 -5.03
C MET A 228 7.83 -23.20 -4.29
N VAL A 229 7.67 -23.09 -2.99
CA VAL A 229 8.35 -22.05 -2.17
C VAL A 229 9.87 -22.18 -2.30
N GLN A 230 10.41 -23.39 -2.19
CA GLN A 230 11.85 -23.65 -2.32
C GLN A 230 12.34 -23.34 -3.74
N GLN A 231 11.60 -23.78 -4.77
CA GLN A 231 11.92 -23.48 -6.17
C GLN A 231 11.90 -21.97 -6.45
N LEU A 232 10.85 -21.27 -6.01
CA LEU A 232 10.73 -19.83 -6.20
C LEU A 232 11.84 -19.06 -5.49
N ASP A 233 12.22 -19.43 -4.27
CA ASP A 233 13.35 -18.79 -3.57
C ASP A 233 14.67 -18.99 -4.35
N HIS A 234 14.89 -20.20 -4.86
CA HIS A 234 16.04 -20.49 -5.74
C HIS A 234 16.01 -19.65 -7.03
N HIS A 235 14.85 -19.51 -7.65
CA HIS A 235 14.68 -18.70 -8.86
C HIS A 235 14.93 -17.21 -8.61
N LEU A 236 14.41 -16.67 -7.50
CA LEU A 236 14.68 -15.29 -7.10
C LEU A 236 16.17 -15.05 -6.87
N ARG A 237 16.84 -15.97 -6.17
CA ARG A 237 18.30 -15.92 -5.92
C ARG A 237 19.10 -15.98 -7.22
N HIS A 238 18.72 -16.89 -8.12
CA HIS A 238 19.36 -16.99 -9.43
C HIS A 238 19.21 -15.69 -10.22
N PHE A 239 18.00 -15.14 -10.31
CA PHE A 239 17.76 -13.89 -11.03
C PHE A 239 18.54 -12.72 -10.41
N ALA A 240 18.59 -12.63 -9.08
CA ALA A 240 19.38 -11.61 -8.41
C ALA A 240 20.89 -11.73 -8.72
N ASN A 241 21.43 -12.96 -8.83
CA ASN A 241 22.83 -13.18 -9.25
C ASN A 241 23.07 -12.71 -10.68
N VAL A 242 22.12 -12.95 -11.58
CA VAL A 242 22.23 -12.44 -12.98
C VAL A 242 22.19 -10.91 -13.01
N VAL A 243 21.29 -10.30 -12.23
CA VAL A 243 21.20 -8.83 -12.10
C VAL A 243 22.49 -8.26 -11.53
N GLU A 244 23.07 -8.87 -10.51
CA GLU A 244 24.35 -8.45 -9.92
C GLU A 244 25.49 -8.52 -10.97
N ALA A 245 25.57 -9.63 -11.71
CA ALA A 245 26.62 -9.82 -12.71
C ALA A 245 26.51 -8.85 -13.90
N GLU A 246 25.30 -8.57 -14.36
CA GLU A 246 25.04 -7.75 -15.56
C GLU A 246 24.99 -6.25 -15.27
N LEU A 247 24.48 -5.86 -14.08
CA LEU A 247 24.26 -4.46 -13.72
C LEU A 247 25.19 -3.95 -12.63
N ASN A 248 26.02 -4.83 -12.03
CA ASN A 248 26.93 -4.54 -10.92
C ASN A 248 26.22 -3.91 -9.69
N ILE A 249 25.03 -4.42 -9.38
CA ILE A 249 24.22 -4.01 -8.20
C ILE A 249 23.74 -5.24 -7.45
N ASP A 250 23.87 -5.25 -6.12
CA ASP A 250 23.31 -6.27 -5.23
C ASP A 250 22.25 -5.65 -4.33
N LEU A 251 21.01 -6.09 -4.49
CA LEU A 251 19.84 -5.60 -3.77
C LEU A 251 19.13 -6.70 -2.97
N ARG A 252 19.70 -7.91 -2.88
CA ARG A 252 19.04 -9.09 -2.27
C ARG A 252 18.64 -8.85 -0.82
N ASP A 253 19.52 -8.19 -0.06
CA ASP A 253 19.35 -7.97 1.38
C ASP A 253 18.82 -6.58 1.72
N VAL A 254 18.48 -5.78 0.72
CA VAL A 254 17.86 -4.47 0.94
C VAL A 254 16.48 -4.66 1.55
N ALA A 255 16.21 -3.96 2.64
CA ALA A 255 14.90 -3.98 3.28
C ALA A 255 13.80 -3.61 2.27
N GLY A 256 12.79 -4.49 2.14
CA GLY A 256 11.70 -4.32 1.16
C GLY A 256 11.97 -4.90 -0.22
N ALA A 257 13.15 -5.43 -0.52
CA ALA A 257 13.43 -6.10 -1.78
C ALA A 257 12.45 -7.27 -2.03
N GLY A 258 12.04 -7.98 -0.97
CA GLY A 258 11.07 -9.08 -1.03
C GLY A 258 9.61 -8.65 -1.15
N ALA A 259 9.30 -7.36 -1.00
CA ALA A 259 7.93 -6.88 -1.10
C ALA A 259 7.30 -7.25 -2.45
N ALA A 260 6.03 -7.66 -2.41
CA ALA A 260 5.26 -8.08 -3.59
C ALA A 260 5.95 -9.17 -4.44
N GLY A 261 6.55 -10.19 -3.77
CA GLY A 261 7.21 -11.28 -4.47
C GLY A 261 8.47 -10.86 -5.24
N GLY A 262 9.17 -9.87 -4.70
CA GLY A 262 10.38 -9.29 -5.28
C GLY A 262 10.14 -8.14 -6.25
N LEU A 263 8.91 -7.65 -6.41
CA LEU A 263 8.67 -6.44 -7.21
C LEU A 263 9.45 -5.25 -6.66
N GLY A 264 9.61 -5.15 -5.31
CA GLY A 264 10.48 -4.16 -4.69
C GLY A 264 11.91 -4.19 -5.24
N PHE A 265 12.50 -5.38 -5.32
CA PHE A 265 13.81 -5.61 -5.96
C PHE A 265 13.82 -5.13 -7.41
N GLY A 266 12.84 -5.55 -8.22
CA GLY A 266 12.76 -5.18 -9.64
C GLY A 266 12.62 -3.69 -9.88
N LEU A 267 11.79 -3.00 -9.09
CA LEU A 267 11.62 -1.55 -9.17
C LEU A 267 12.92 -0.79 -8.82
N MET A 268 13.65 -1.25 -7.81
CA MET A 268 14.96 -0.67 -7.47
C MET A 268 15.99 -0.91 -8.57
N ALA A 269 16.04 -2.14 -9.10
CA ALA A 269 17.05 -2.54 -10.11
C ALA A 269 16.83 -1.88 -11.48
N PHE A 270 15.60 -1.83 -11.97
CA PHE A 270 15.28 -1.43 -13.34
C PHE A 270 14.66 -0.04 -13.47
N ALA A 271 14.05 0.46 -12.41
CA ALA A 271 13.38 1.75 -12.41
C ALA A 271 13.95 2.75 -11.40
N HIS A 272 15.08 2.42 -10.77
CA HIS A 272 15.79 3.26 -9.79
C HIS A 272 14.91 3.76 -8.64
N ALA A 273 13.88 2.98 -8.27
CA ALA A 273 12.92 3.34 -7.27
C ALA A 273 13.55 3.39 -5.86
N LYS A 274 12.99 4.24 -5.00
CA LYS A 274 13.37 4.36 -3.59
C LYS A 274 12.22 3.87 -2.73
N ILE A 275 12.54 3.08 -1.69
CA ILE A 275 11.54 2.62 -0.73
C ILE A 275 11.35 3.69 0.34
N GLN A 276 10.11 3.98 0.69
CA GLN A 276 9.70 4.83 1.79
C GLN A 276 8.53 4.17 2.54
N SER A 277 8.43 4.44 3.85
CA SER A 277 7.27 4.04 4.63
C SER A 277 5.99 4.59 4.00
N GLY A 278 4.98 3.72 3.83
CA GLY A 278 3.69 4.12 3.28
C GLY A 278 3.02 5.18 4.13
N VAL A 279 3.04 5.02 5.44
CA VAL A 279 2.44 5.98 6.39
C VAL A 279 3.17 7.31 6.38
N GLU A 280 4.52 7.33 6.40
CA GLU A 280 5.29 8.58 6.33
C GLU A 280 5.06 9.32 5.01
N LEU A 281 4.97 8.58 3.92
CA LEU A 281 4.63 9.14 2.61
C LEU A 281 3.25 9.82 2.67
N MET A 282 2.23 9.13 3.18
CA MET A 282 0.88 9.67 3.32
C MET A 282 0.87 10.94 4.18
N ILE A 283 1.55 10.93 5.33
CA ILE A 283 1.69 12.09 6.23
C ILE A 283 2.27 13.28 5.47
N ARG A 284 3.31 13.07 4.67
CA ARG A 284 4.00 14.12 3.92
C ARG A 284 3.13 14.64 2.78
N GLU A 285 2.65 13.78 1.90
CA GLU A 285 1.88 14.16 0.71
C GLU A 285 0.56 14.86 1.09
N THR A 286 -0.11 14.41 2.14
CA THR A 286 -1.34 15.04 2.62
C THR A 286 -1.11 16.28 3.47
N GLN A 287 0.13 16.63 3.80
CA GLN A 287 0.48 17.71 4.73
C GLN A 287 -0.22 17.55 6.11
N LEU A 288 -0.34 16.31 6.58
CA LEU A 288 -1.10 15.97 7.79
C LEU A 288 -0.61 16.73 9.02
N ALA A 289 0.71 16.98 9.16
CA ALA A 289 1.28 17.73 10.28
C ALA A 289 0.69 19.14 10.40
N GLN A 290 0.54 19.86 9.28
CA GLN A 290 -0.04 21.22 9.29
C GLN A 290 -1.52 21.19 9.66
N LYS A 291 -2.24 20.16 9.21
CA LYS A 291 -3.67 19.96 9.49
C LYS A 291 -3.88 19.66 10.98
N ILE A 292 -3.10 18.71 11.54
CA ILE A 292 -3.14 18.35 12.96
C ILE A 292 -2.76 19.55 13.85
N GLY A 293 -1.74 20.32 13.45
CA GLY A 293 -1.33 21.51 14.23
C GLY A 293 -2.44 22.51 14.48
N ARG A 294 -3.45 22.57 13.59
CA ARG A 294 -4.62 23.47 13.68
C ARG A 294 -5.86 22.81 14.26
N ALA A 295 -5.80 21.52 14.60
CA ALA A 295 -6.92 20.77 15.18
C ALA A 295 -6.94 20.87 16.70
N ASP A 296 -8.13 20.65 17.27
CA ASP A 296 -8.31 20.45 18.71
C ASP A 296 -8.22 18.96 19.05
N TYR A 297 -8.70 18.09 18.17
CA TYR A 297 -8.72 16.63 18.31
C TYR A 297 -8.32 15.95 17.03
N VAL A 298 -7.70 14.76 17.16
CA VAL A 298 -7.34 13.89 16.04
C VAL A 298 -8.03 12.55 16.24
N PHE A 299 -8.76 12.10 15.22
CA PHE A 299 -9.38 10.78 15.16
C PHE A 299 -8.65 9.95 14.09
N THR A 300 -8.31 8.73 14.47
CA THR A 300 -7.72 7.73 13.58
C THR A 300 -8.37 6.37 13.80
N GLY A 301 -7.96 5.35 13.07
CA GLY A 301 -8.48 4.01 13.26
C GLY A 301 -8.12 3.07 12.13
N GLU A 302 -8.35 1.79 12.36
CA GLU A 302 -8.18 0.70 11.39
C GLU A 302 -9.02 -0.52 11.80
N GLY A 303 -9.08 -1.54 10.94
CA GLY A 303 -9.86 -2.75 11.22
C GLY A 303 -9.44 -3.50 12.48
N LYS A 304 -8.13 -3.56 12.79
CA LYS A 304 -7.61 -4.23 13.99
C LYS A 304 -6.43 -3.47 14.58
N ILE A 305 -6.55 -3.08 15.85
CA ILE A 305 -5.48 -2.46 16.64
C ILE A 305 -4.98 -3.46 17.69
N ASP A 306 -3.67 -3.73 17.66
CA ASP A 306 -2.96 -4.61 18.60
C ASP A 306 -1.50 -4.15 18.77
N ARG A 307 -0.68 -4.94 19.49
CA ARG A 307 0.76 -4.61 19.66
C ARG A 307 1.53 -4.45 18.35
N GLN A 308 1.07 -5.04 17.24
CA GLN A 308 1.72 -4.90 15.94
C GLN A 308 1.47 -3.53 15.30
N THR A 309 0.47 -2.79 15.76
CA THR A 309 0.16 -1.43 15.29
C THR A 309 1.37 -0.50 15.42
N LYS A 310 2.21 -0.68 16.46
CA LYS A 310 3.46 0.08 16.65
C LYS A 310 4.56 -0.22 15.60
N LEU A 311 4.38 -1.23 14.77
CA LEU A 311 5.34 -1.59 13.73
C LEU A 311 5.14 -0.83 12.41
N GLY A 312 4.61 0.39 12.47
CA GLY A 312 4.51 1.27 11.31
C GLY A 312 3.11 1.39 10.68
N LYS A 313 2.06 0.88 11.35
CA LYS A 313 0.69 1.04 10.84
C LYS A 313 0.18 2.48 10.96
N THR A 314 -0.81 2.80 10.14
CA THR A 314 -1.40 4.15 10.04
C THR A 314 -1.77 4.78 11.38
N PRO A 315 -2.56 4.13 12.30
CA PRO A 315 -2.91 4.78 13.56
C PRO A 315 -1.71 5.14 14.42
N PHE A 316 -0.65 4.33 14.37
CA PHE A 316 0.58 4.61 15.10
C PHE A 316 1.30 5.86 14.56
N GLY A 317 1.47 5.96 13.23
CA GLY A 317 2.08 7.13 12.61
C GLY A 317 1.31 8.42 12.89
N VAL A 318 -0.02 8.36 12.85
CA VAL A 318 -0.90 9.49 13.21
C VAL A 318 -0.75 9.88 14.68
N ALA A 319 -0.72 8.90 15.59
CA ALA A 319 -0.58 9.14 17.03
C ALA A 319 0.78 9.76 17.37
N GLN A 320 1.87 9.25 16.81
CA GLN A 320 3.22 9.80 16.98
C GLN A 320 3.30 11.26 16.52
N LEU A 321 2.72 11.56 15.35
CA LEU A 321 2.68 12.91 14.82
C LEU A 321 1.87 13.85 15.71
N ALA A 322 0.69 13.41 16.16
CA ALA A 322 -0.16 14.20 17.04
C ALA A 322 0.47 14.43 18.41
N GLN A 323 1.16 13.42 18.97
CA GLN A 323 1.93 13.54 20.21
C GLN A 323 3.02 14.61 20.09
N ALA A 324 3.77 14.60 19.00
CA ALA A 324 4.80 15.61 18.72
C ALA A 324 4.22 17.03 18.62
N LEU A 325 2.96 17.17 18.21
CA LEU A 325 2.22 18.42 18.10
C LEU A 325 1.35 18.72 19.33
N HIS A 326 1.45 17.93 20.39
CA HIS A 326 0.68 18.05 21.63
C HIS A 326 -0.84 18.05 21.42
N LYS A 327 -1.34 17.19 20.52
CA LYS A 327 -2.76 17.03 20.22
C LYS A 327 -3.30 15.69 20.72
N PRO A 328 -4.47 15.67 21.35
CA PRO A 328 -5.09 14.41 21.78
C PRO A 328 -5.54 13.58 20.58
N VAL A 329 -5.29 12.27 20.67
CA VAL A 329 -5.65 11.30 19.63
C VAL A 329 -6.61 10.25 20.18
N MET A 330 -7.71 10.06 19.48
CA MET A 330 -8.60 8.92 19.64
C MET A 330 -8.43 7.96 18.47
N ALA A 331 -8.26 6.67 18.79
CA ALA A 331 -8.22 5.61 17.79
C ALA A 331 -9.43 4.70 17.90
N PHE A 332 -10.01 4.34 16.76
CA PHE A 332 -11.15 3.44 16.64
C PHE A 332 -10.73 2.16 15.96
N ALA A 333 -11.15 1.01 16.49
CA ALA A 333 -10.80 -0.29 15.97
C ALA A 333 -12.03 -1.17 15.77
N GLY A 334 -12.07 -1.92 14.67
CA GLY A 334 -13.05 -2.99 14.50
C GLY A 334 -12.84 -4.09 15.54
N VAL A 335 -11.57 -4.43 15.79
CA VAL A 335 -11.15 -5.43 16.79
C VAL A 335 -9.96 -4.87 17.59
N LEU A 336 -10.00 -5.03 18.90
CA LEU A 336 -8.85 -4.82 19.78
C LEU A 336 -8.16 -6.16 20.02
N GLY A 337 -6.88 -6.23 19.70
CA GLY A 337 -6.06 -7.42 19.95
C GLY A 337 -5.18 -7.28 21.20
N ASP A 338 -4.27 -8.24 21.39
CA ASP A 338 -3.39 -8.27 22.56
C ASP A 338 -2.38 -7.13 22.56
N GLY A 339 -2.08 -6.58 23.74
CA GLY A 339 -1.06 -5.55 23.96
C GLY A 339 -1.48 -4.15 23.53
N VAL A 340 -2.76 -3.87 23.39
CA VAL A 340 -3.30 -2.53 23.12
C VAL A 340 -2.89 -1.53 24.19
N GLU A 341 -2.77 -1.97 25.46
CA GLU A 341 -2.39 -1.14 26.59
C GLU A 341 -1.01 -0.51 26.44
N GLU A 342 -0.11 -1.17 25.73
CA GLU A 342 1.24 -0.66 25.44
C GLU A 342 1.19 0.59 24.55
N LEU A 343 0.16 0.73 23.72
CA LEU A 343 0.05 1.81 22.73
C LEU A 343 -0.21 3.18 23.36
N TYR A 344 -0.78 3.25 24.57
CA TYR A 344 -0.98 4.53 25.26
C TYR A 344 0.34 5.28 25.51
N ALA A 345 1.46 4.56 25.67
CA ALA A 345 2.78 5.17 25.80
C ALA A 345 3.25 5.91 24.54
N TYR A 346 2.59 5.68 23.39
CA TYR A 346 2.96 6.22 22.11
C TYR A 346 2.01 7.31 21.59
N GLY A 347 1.31 7.98 22.47
CA GLY A 347 0.54 9.18 22.14
C GLY A 347 -0.97 8.99 21.96
N PHE A 348 -1.47 7.76 22.07
CA PHE A 348 -2.92 7.55 22.08
C PHE A 348 -3.53 8.05 23.39
N SER A 349 -4.51 8.93 23.29
CA SER A 349 -5.29 9.40 24.43
C SER A 349 -6.40 8.42 24.77
N GLN A 350 -6.98 7.79 23.75
CA GLN A 350 -8.01 6.78 23.88
C GLN A 350 -7.99 5.81 22.69
N ILE A 351 -8.27 4.53 22.97
CA ILE A 351 -8.43 3.48 21.95
C ILE A 351 -9.77 2.79 22.22
N VAL A 352 -10.65 2.78 21.22
CA VAL A 352 -12.04 2.34 21.35
C VAL A 352 -12.36 1.23 20.36
N SER A 353 -12.94 0.12 20.83
CA SER A 353 -13.61 -0.85 19.95
C SER A 353 -14.92 -0.27 19.47
N ILE A 354 -15.17 -0.27 18.16
CA ILE A 354 -16.44 0.17 17.61
C ILE A 354 -17.54 -0.88 17.76
N ASN A 355 -17.16 -2.15 17.91
CA ASN A 355 -18.11 -3.26 18.02
C ASN A 355 -18.36 -3.65 19.46
N PRO A 356 -19.63 -3.87 19.85
CA PRO A 356 -19.97 -4.48 21.12
C PRO A 356 -19.32 -5.86 21.30
N PRO A 357 -18.90 -6.27 22.50
CA PRO A 357 -18.16 -7.52 22.73
C PRO A 357 -18.85 -8.81 22.27
N GLN A 358 -20.16 -8.79 22.09
CA GLN A 358 -20.97 -9.97 21.72
C GLN A 358 -21.41 -9.97 20.24
N MET A 359 -20.96 -8.97 19.45
CA MET A 359 -21.34 -8.87 18.05
C MET A 359 -20.57 -9.92 17.23
N ASP A 360 -21.28 -10.71 16.41
CA ASP A 360 -20.64 -11.62 15.47
C ASP A 360 -19.96 -10.87 14.32
N VAL A 361 -18.99 -11.53 13.69
CA VAL A 361 -18.14 -10.92 12.66
C VAL A 361 -18.97 -10.44 11.45
N GLU A 362 -19.94 -11.23 11.00
CA GLU A 362 -20.75 -10.89 9.83
C GLU A 362 -21.56 -9.61 10.08
N THR A 363 -22.19 -9.51 11.26
CA THR A 363 -22.91 -8.31 11.67
C THR A 363 -21.97 -7.11 11.84
N ALA A 364 -20.80 -7.32 12.45
CA ALA A 364 -19.79 -6.27 12.65
C ALA A 364 -19.34 -5.67 11.30
N LEU A 365 -19.07 -6.50 10.30
CA LEU A 365 -18.69 -6.04 8.96
C LEU A 365 -19.82 -5.26 8.26
N LYS A 366 -21.08 -5.70 8.40
CA LYS A 366 -22.24 -5.02 7.79
C LYS A 366 -22.57 -3.69 8.47
N MET A 367 -22.36 -3.57 9.77
CA MET A 367 -22.74 -2.40 10.58
C MET A 367 -21.58 -1.45 10.88
N GLY A 368 -20.38 -1.71 10.39
CA GLY A 368 -19.16 -1.01 10.79
C GLY A 368 -19.24 0.52 10.69
N GLU A 369 -19.76 1.07 9.59
CA GLU A 369 -19.97 2.52 9.46
C GLU A 369 -20.90 3.09 10.54
N GLN A 370 -21.99 2.39 10.85
CA GLN A 370 -22.93 2.82 11.87
C GLN A 370 -22.29 2.75 13.25
N GLN A 371 -21.59 1.68 13.56
CA GLN A 371 -20.90 1.50 14.85
C GLN A 371 -19.79 2.54 15.03
N LEU A 372 -19.03 2.83 13.99
CA LEU A 372 -18.01 3.88 14.02
C LEU A 372 -18.63 5.25 14.27
N ALA A 373 -19.74 5.58 13.62
CA ALA A 373 -20.45 6.83 13.86
C ALA A 373 -21.00 6.93 15.28
N ILE A 374 -21.46 5.82 15.88
CA ILE A 374 -21.90 5.77 17.27
C ILE A 374 -20.72 6.00 18.21
N SER A 375 -19.60 5.31 17.99
CA SER A 375 -18.40 5.42 18.83
C SER A 375 -17.75 6.80 18.75
N ALA A 376 -17.82 7.46 17.61
CA ALA A 376 -17.28 8.82 17.42
C ALA A 376 -18.08 9.94 18.11
N LYS A 377 -19.21 9.63 18.78
CA LYS A 377 -19.95 10.58 19.62
C LYS A 377 -19.40 10.68 21.04
N ALA A 378 -18.74 9.61 21.51
CA ALA A 378 -18.27 9.49 22.89
C ALA A 378 -16.94 10.21 23.11
#